data_469d9db7d82a093392d3863387b2022c
#
_entry.id   469d9db7d82a093392d3863387b2022c
#
_cell.length_a   1.000
_cell.length_b   1.000
_cell.length_c   1.000
_cell.angle_alpha   90.00
_cell.angle_beta   90.00
_cell.angle_gamma   90.00
#
_symmetry.space_group_name_H-M   'P 1'
#
loop_
_entity.id
_entity.type
_entity.pdbx_description
1 polymer ?
#
loop_
_entity_poly.entity_id
_entity_poly.type
_entity_poly.pdbx_seq_one_letter_code
_entity_poly.pdbx_strand_id
1 'polypeptide(L)'
;MNSQSLDLGGRADDRASALPCAARTGADAPPLSAHGVTLGDFMDDMPVGALHRFVVWVIGIGLFFDMYEIFLVSTIGSALQNEYGLSRQSTDFKLLLASAFIGMFVGAMCLGSLADRIGRRNAFLLTLVWYSAFSLIGAFSVNADMLVACRFLTGIGVFAARYRYYPVADSFLSEILPKDKRGRLAAWAYTTSYVAVPLVGFLALWLNPLHVGGVAGWRIVLALGSLGAVYVLLVQHRLPESPRWLLAQGRTADAHAALRRFADGAGVRMPEQFAPPAEPQRPHGLRERIALLRRRPYRARYLMLVIFHLLQGFGYYGFGTLAGTVVKSRGFDVTDSTLFIALSFVGYPIGSLLSIPLLNRIERRTLVIASILSVAAFGLCFAYSGNTVLIVCFGVLTTCASNVFSNAYHVYQAEIFPARVRSTAIGSTYALSRIVSGALPFVLLPVLVDYGAGAMFGTISVALGIVAVTLRVLGPLTTRRSQDEINPV
;
A
#
# COMPACT_ATOMS: atom_id res chain seq x y z
N MET A 1 -65.36 36.59 -28.56
CA MET A 1 -64.98 37.39 -27.39
C MET A 1 -63.72 36.75 -26.84
N ASN A 2 -62.64 37.55 -26.79
CA ASN A 2 -61.34 37.36 -26.22
C ASN A 2 -60.42 36.18 -26.68
N SER A 3 -59.65 36.42 -27.58
CA SER A 3 -58.20 36.59 -27.83
C SER A 3 -57.28 36.49 -26.56
N GLN A 4 -56.41 35.51 -26.56
CA GLN A 4 -55.08 35.63 -25.91
C GLN A 4 -54.02 35.00 -26.80
N SER A 5 -53.08 35.83 -27.13
CA SER A 5 -51.90 35.65 -27.99
C SER A 5 -50.90 34.71 -27.38
N LEU A 6 -50.44 33.77 -28.21
CA LEU A 6 -49.16 32.96 -27.94
C LEU A 6 -47.97 33.85 -28.24
N ASP A 7 -47.17 34.05 -27.20
CA ASP A 7 -45.84 34.66 -27.30
C ASP A 7 -44.78 33.57 -27.41
N LEU A 8 -44.18 33.46 -28.59
CA LEU A 8 -43.03 32.58 -28.90
C LEU A 8 -41.75 33.40 -28.73
N GLY A 9 -41.21 33.38 -27.50
CA GLY A 9 -39.93 34.00 -27.16
C GLY A 9 -38.78 33.02 -27.26
N GLY A 10 -37.86 33.33 -28.14
CA GLY A 10 -36.64 32.72 -28.57
C GLY A 10 -35.77 31.96 -27.57
N ARG A 11 -35.38 30.78 -27.96
CA ARG A 11 -34.15 30.11 -27.46
C ARG A 11 -32.97 30.69 -28.24
N ALA A 12 -32.19 31.54 -27.58
CA ALA A 12 -30.89 31.96 -28.06
C ALA A 12 -29.87 30.84 -27.74
N ASP A 13 -29.14 30.46 -28.76
CA ASP A 13 -27.97 29.60 -28.74
C ASP A 13 -26.88 30.16 -27.80
N ASP A 14 -26.58 29.48 -26.72
CA ASP A 14 -25.34 29.64 -25.97
C ASP A 14 -24.33 28.53 -26.33
N ARG A 15 -23.94 28.50 -27.60
CA ARG A 15 -22.71 27.89 -28.06
C ARG A 15 -21.63 28.98 -28.21
N ALA A 16 -20.99 29.34 -27.11
CA ALA A 16 -19.86 30.24 -27.18
C ALA A 16 -18.68 29.67 -26.39
N SER A 17 -17.70 29.18 -27.18
CA SER A 17 -16.26 29.28 -26.96
C SER A 17 -15.66 28.62 -25.71
N ALA A 18 -15.27 27.34 -25.85
CA ALA A 18 -14.11 26.81 -25.20
C ALA A 18 -12.86 27.42 -25.86
N LEU A 19 -12.31 28.47 -25.29
CA LEU A 19 -10.97 28.94 -25.60
C LEU A 19 -9.93 28.18 -24.80
N PRO A 20 -8.76 27.83 -25.37
CA PRO A 20 -7.71 27.10 -24.70
C PRO A 20 -7.11 27.93 -23.56
N CYS A 21 -6.86 27.26 -22.44
CA CYS A 21 -6.21 27.82 -21.25
C CYS A 21 -4.80 28.33 -21.62
N ALA A 22 -4.70 29.58 -22.04
CA ALA A 22 -3.44 30.29 -22.18
C ALA A 22 -2.84 30.48 -20.78
N ALA A 23 -1.55 30.22 -20.66
CA ALA A 23 -0.75 30.42 -19.47
C ALA A 23 -0.97 31.82 -18.89
N ARG A 24 -1.68 31.92 -17.76
CA ARG A 24 -1.76 33.17 -16.98
C ARG A 24 -0.42 33.38 -16.28
N THR A 25 0.34 34.29 -16.77
CA THR A 25 1.51 34.87 -16.11
C THR A 25 1.09 35.58 -14.83
N GLY A 26 1.87 35.41 -13.78
CA GLY A 26 1.66 35.66 -12.36
C GLY A 26 1.22 37.03 -11.83
N ALA A 27 0.32 37.75 -12.51
CA ALA A 27 -0.18 39.04 -12.02
C ALA A 27 -1.68 39.08 -11.68
N ASP A 28 -2.50 38.09 -12.12
CA ASP A 28 -3.97 38.13 -12.01
C ASP A 28 -4.58 36.92 -11.27
N ALA A 29 -3.92 36.36 -10.27
CA ALA A 29 -4.59 35.43 -9.37
C ALA A 29 -5.45 36.26 -8.39
N PRO A 30 -6.77 35.96 -8.24
CA PRO A 30 -7.60 36.71 -7.29
C PRO A 30 -7.02 36.53 -5.87
N PRO A 31 -6.96 37.61 -5.05
CA PRO A 31 -6.52 37.50 -3.68
C PRO A 31 -7.47 36.58 -2.94
N LEU A 32 -6.93 35.49 -2.36
CA LEU A 32 -7.66 34.64 -1.43
C LEU A 32 -8.22 35.54 -0.33
N SER A 33 -9.53 35.42 -0.07
CA SER A 33 -10.32 36.25 0.82
C SER A 33 -9.61 36.58 2.14
N ALA A 34 -9.78 37.83 2.61
CA ALA A 34 -9.11 38.48 3.74
C ALA A 34 -9.43 37.92 5.15
N HIS A 35 -9.96 36.71 5.26
CA HIS A 35 -10.13 36.01 6.54
C HIS A 35 -9.10 34.91 6.61
N GLY A 36 -8.17 35.07 7.55
CA GLY A 36 -6.95 34.31 7.83
C GLY A 36 -6.90 32.86 7.31
N VAL A 37 -6.25 32.66 6.16
CA VAL A 37 -5.99 31.32 5.60
C VAL A 37 -5.02 30.59 6.52
N THR A 38 -5.36 29.38 6.98
CA THR A 38 -4.40 28.56 7.74
C THR A 38 -3.34 27.98 6.80
N LEU A 39 -2.18 27.61 7.35
CA LEU A 39 -1.13 26.91 6.59
C LEU A 39 -1.68 25.63 5.94
N GLY A 40 -2.58 24.93 6.63
CA GLY A 40 -3.23 23.72 6.15
C GLY A 40 -4.11 23.97 4.93
N ASP A 41 -4.96 24.99 4.98
CA ASP A 41 -5.87 25.35 3.87
C ASP A 41 -5.07 25.81 2.65
N PHE A 42 -4.02 26.61 2.86
CA PHE A 42 -3.14 27.03 1.77
C PHE A 42 -2.49 25.85 1.05
N MET A 43 -2.03 24.83 1.79
CA MET A 43 -1.47 23.61 1.18
C MET A 43 -2.53 22.80 0.44
N ASP A 44 -3.75 22.72 0.97
CA ASP A 44 -4.84 21.94 0.36
C ASP A 44 -5.33 22.56 -0.96
N ASP A 45 -5.29 23.88 -1.10
CA ASP A 45 -5.75 24.61 -2.27
C ASP A 45 -4.61 24.95 -3.27
N MET A 46 -3.35 24.63 -2.92
CA MET A 46 -2.18 24.89 -3.77
C MET A 46 -2.22 24.05 -5.05
N PRO A 47 -1.85 24.60 -6.22
CA PRO A 47 -1.69 23.80 -7.44
C PRO A 47 -0.50 22.84 -7.33
N VAL A 48 -0.60 21.71 -8.04
CA VAL A 48 0.46 20.70 -8.06
C VAL A 48 1.68 21.22 -8.79
N GLY A 49 2.74 21.58 -8.07
CA GLY A 49 4.02 22.04 -8.58
C GLY A 49 5.04 20.93 -8.84
N ALA A 50 6.22 21.33 -9.31
CA ALA A 50 7.33 20.40 -9.58
C ALA A 50 7.78 19.62 -8.33
N LEU A 51 7.83 20.29 -7.16
CA LEU A 51 8.23 19.66 -5.91
C LEU A 51 7.23 18.60 -5.45
N HIS A 52 5.92 18.81 -5.63
CA HIS A 52 4.90 17.78 -5.33
C HIS A 52 5.13 16.52 -6.17
N ARG A 53 5.34 16.68 -7.48
CA ARG A 53 5.63 15.55 -8.39
C ARG A 53 6.92 14.84 -8.00
N PHE A 54 7.98 15.59 -7.68
CA PHE A 54 9.22 15.02 -7.21
C PHE A 54 9.03 14.18 -5.94
N VAL A 55 8.31 14.69 -4.94
CA VAL A 55 8.05 13.93 -3.70
C VAL A 55 7.22 12.67 -3.97
N VAL A 56 6.21 12.73 -4.85
CA VAL A 56 5.43 11.55 -5.27
C VAL A 56 6.33 10.47 -5.86
N TRP A 57 7.26 10.84 -6.75
CA TRP A 57 8.23 9.92 -7.33
C TRP A 57 9.20 9.36 -6.28
N VAL A 58 9.71 10.23 -5.40
CA VAL A 58 10.61 9.80 -4.31
C VAL A 58 9.94 8.79 -3.41
N ILE A 59 8.72 9.06 -2.99
CA ILE A 59 7.96 8.11 -2.15
C ILE A 59 7.63 6.82 -2.94
N GLY A 60 7.23 6.96 -4.21
CA GLY A 60 6.94 5.80 -5.06
C GLY A 60 8.13 4.85 -5.23
N ILE A 61 9.33 5.39 -5.43
CA ILE A 61 10.57 4.58 -5.52
C ILE A 61 10.95 3.98 -4.16
N GLY A 62 10.74 4.70 -3.04
CA GLY A 62 10.94 4.11 -1.72
C GLY A 62 10.00 2.93 -1.47
N LEU A 63 8.71 3.10 -1.77
CA LEU A 63 7.73 2.02 -1.71
C LEU A 63 8.02 0.87 -2.69
N PHE A 64 8.70 1.15 -3.81
CA PHE A 64 9.18 0.12 -4.74
C PHE A 64 10.15 -0.83 -4.04
N PHE A 65 11.12 -0.32 -3.29
CA PHE A 65 12.03 -1.16 -2.52
C PHE A 65 11.31 -1.94 -1.41
N ASP A 66 10.28 -1.37 -0.78
CA ASP A 66 9.43 -2.09 0.18
C ASP A 66 8.74 -3.30 -0.46
N MET A 67 8.14 -3.11 -1.64
CA MET A 67 7.48 -4.19 -2.39
C MET A 67 8.49 -5.22 -2.89
N TYR A 68 9.67 -4.79 -3.32
CA TYR A 68 10.77 -5.67 -3.68
C TYR A 68 11.10 -6.63 -2.52
N GLU A 69 11.32 -6.10 -1.33
CA GLU A 69 11.66 -6.89 -0.13
C GLU A 69 10.54 -7.85 0.32
N ILE A 70 9.27 -7.42 0.22
CA ILE A 70 8.14 -8.27 0.60
C ILE A 70 8.03 -9.50 -0.29
N PHE A 71 8.21 -9.34 -1.61
CA PHE A 71 8.04 -10.43 -2.57
C PHE A 71 9.34 -11.20 -2.86
N LEU A 72 10.49 -10.70 -2.41
CA LEU A 72 11.80 -11.28 -2.66
C LEU A 72 11.88 -12.77 -2.27
N VAL A 73 11.47 -13.12 -1.04
CA VAL A 73 11.63 -14.50 -0.54
C VAL A 73 10.79 -15.51 -1.32
N SER A 74 9.64 -15.09 -1.84
CA SER A 74 8.82 -15.97 -2.68
C SER A 74 9.49 -16.34 -4.00
N THR A 75 10.35 -15.44 -4.53
CA THR A 75 11.05 -15.64 -5.81
C THR A 75 12.37 -16.39 -5.68
N ILE A 76 13.07 -16.24 -4.55
CA ILE A 76 14.33 -16.95 -4.29
C ILE A 76 14.14 -18.23 -3.44
N GLY A 77 12.92 -18.49 -2.95
CA GLY A 77 12.64 -19.59 -2.02
C GLY A 77 13.07 -20.98 -2.51
N SER A 78 12.94 -21.26 -3.82
CA SER A 78 13.40 -22.52 -4.40
C SER A 78 14.92 -22.62 -4.45
N ALA A 79 15.63 -21.52 -4.71
CA ALA A 79 17.09 -21.48 -4.68
C ALA A 79 17.62 -21.70 -3.23
N LEU A 80 16.95 -21.10 -2.23
CA LEU A 80 17.29 -21.28 -0.82
C LEU A 80 17.06 -22.72 -0.34
N GLN A 81 16.00 -23.40 -0.83
CA GLN A 81 15.78 -24.82 -0.53
C GLN A 81 16.96 -25.67 -1.00
N ASN A 82 17.44 -25.41 -2.22
CA ASN A 82 18.57 -26.15 -2.79
C ASN A 82 19.89 -25.83 -2.08
N GLU A 83 20.17 -24.56 -1.77
CA GLU A 83 21.41 -24.10 -1.14
C GLU A 83 21.56 -24.64 0.29
N TYR A 84 20.51 -24.58 1.08
CA TYR A 84 20.52 -24.98 2.49
C TYR A 84 19.96 -26.39 2.74
N GLY A 85 19.61 -27.15 1.70
CA GLY A 85 19.03 -28.48 1.83
C GLY A 85 17.69 -28.52 2.55
N LEU A 86 16.89 -27.44 2.47
CA LEU A 86 15.65 -27.31 3.23
C LEU A 86 14.49 -28.05 2.55
N SER A 87 13.83 -28.92 3.30
CA SER A 87 12.57 -29.52 2.83
C SER A 87 11.41 -28.51 2.92
N ARG A 88 10.37 -28.69 2.07
CA ARG A 88 9.17 -27.83 2.13
C ARG A 88 8.43 -27.90 3.45
N GLN A 89 8.56 -29.02 4.18
CA GLN A 89 7.93 -29.26 5.48
C GLN A 89 8.80 -28.80 6.64
N SER A 90 10.09 -28.53 6.42
CA SER A 90 10.99 -28.11 7.50
C SER A 90 10.51 -26.82 8.17
N THR A 91 10.69 -26.76 9.47
CA THR A 91 10.38 -25.55 10.26
C THR A 91 11.21 -24.36 9.78
N ASP A 92 12.47 -24.60 9.41
CA ASP A 92 13.38 -23.54 8.96
C ASP A 92 12.92 -22.89 7.67
N PHE A 93 12.40 -23.68 6.69
CA PHE A 93 11.83 -23.11 5.48
C PHE A 93 10.56 -22.29 5.75
N LYS A 94 9.67 -22.78 6.63
CA LYS A 94 8.48 -22.05 7.07
C LYS A 94 8.86 -20.76 7.78
N LEU A 95 9.85 -20.80 8.67
CA LEU A 95 10.39 -19.63 9.38
C LEU A 95 11.02 -18.62 8.41
N LEU A 96 11.74 -19.09 7.39
CA LEU A 96 12.32 -18.24 6.37
C LEU A 96 11.25 -17.40 5.64
N LEU A 97 10.14 -18.03 5.26
CA LEU A 97 9.00 -17.34 4.62
C LEU A 97 8.24 -16.42 5.58
N ALA A 98 8.16 -16.80 6.86
CA ALA A 98 7.40 -16.11 7.90
C ALA A 98 8.15 -14.95 8.55
N SER A 99 9.48 -15.05 8.65
CA SER A 99 10.31 -14.17 9.50
C SER A 99 10.15 -12.69 9.20
N ALA A 100 10.11 -12.30 7.93
CA ALA A 100 9.89 -10.91 7.56
C ALA A 100 8.51 -10.39 8.03
N PHE A 101 7.45 -11.19 7.92
CA PHE A 101 6.11 -10.80 8.38
C PHE A 101 6.02 -10.70 9.91
N ILE A 102 6.69 -11.60 10.62
CA ILE A 102 6.80 -11.52 12.08
C ILE A 102 7.58 -10.27 12.49
N GLY A 103 8.67 -9.98 11.79
CA GLY A 103 9.43 -8.73 11.94
C GLY A 103 8.58 -7.49 11.68
N MET A 104 7.77 -7.50 10.63
CA MET A 104 6.83 -6.43 10.31
C MET A 104 5.82 -6.18 11.45
N PHE A 105 5.32 -7.25 12.08
CA PHE A 105 4.44 -7.12 13.23
C PHE A 105 5.14 -6.45 14.42
N VAL A 106 6.34 -6.90 14.76
CA VAL A 106 7.15 -6.32 15.85
C VAL A 106 7.49 -4.85 15.54
N GLY A 107 7.92 -4.56 14.32
CA GLY A 107 8.19 -3.19 13.86
C GLY A 107 6.98 -2.27 14.00
N ALA A 108 5.80 -2.77 13.65
CA ALA A 108 4.54 -2.06 13.80
C ALA A 108 4.25 -1.71 15.28
N MET A 109 4.47 -2.63 16.19
CA MET A 109 4.21 -2.45 17.63
C MET A 109 5.22 -1.50 18.28
N CYS A 110 6.51 -1.68 18.00
CA CYS A 110 7.59 -0.99 18.70
C CYS A 110 7.91 0.40 18.14
N LEU A 111 7.91 0.54 16.81
CA LEU A 111 8.43 1.73 16.13
C LEU A 111 7.35 2.62 15.52
N GLY A 112 6.08 2.27 15.68
CA GLY A 112 4.95 3.03 15.11
C GLY A 112 4.84 4.49 15.56
N SER A 113 5.43 4.86 16.69
CA SER A 113 5.49 6.25 17.17
C SER A 113 6.74 7.02 16.69
N LEU A 114 7.66 6.35 15.98
CA LEU A 114 8.94 6.95 15.60
C LEU A 114 8.75 8.13 14.66
N ALA A 115 7.90 7.99 13.64
CA ALA A 115 7.62 9.05 12.67
C ALA A 115 7.02 10.32 13.30
N ASP A 116 6.27 10.17 14.41
CA ASP A 116 5.72 11.33 15.13
C ASP A 116 6.82 12.08 15.91
N ARG A 117 7.89 11.40 16.32
CA ARG A 117 9.00 11.98 17.09
C ARG A 117 10.08 12.59 16.20
N ILE A 118 10.52 11.86 15.16
CA ILE A 118 11.67 12.26 14.33
C ILE A 118 11.29 12.93 13.01
N GLY A 119 9.99 12.97 12.67
CA GLY A 119 9.47 13.52 11.42
C GLY A 119 9.19 12.47 10.36
N ARG A 120 8.35 12.84 9.39
CA ARG A 120 7.91 11.90 8.32
C ARG A 120 9.05 11.55 7.39
N ARG A 121 9.81 12.56 6.96
CA ARG A 121 10.98 12.40 6.10
C ARG A 121 12.04 11.51 6.76
N ASN A 122 12.45 11.85 7.98
CA ASN A 122 13.54 11.13 8.64
C ASN A 122 13.14 9.68 8.96
N ALA A 123 11.88 9.43 9.37
CA ALA A 123 11.38 8.08 9.57
C ALA A 123 11.38 7.27 8.27
N PHE A 124 10.94 7.85 7.16
CA PHE A 124 10.96 7.22 5.85
C PHE A 124 12.39 6.84 5.41
N LEU A 125 13.34 7.77 5.53
CA LEU A 125 14.74 7.53 5.16
C LEU A 125 15.40 6.47 6.07
N LEU A 126 15.17 6.56 7.39
CA LEU A 126 15.73 5.62 8.36
C LEU A 126 15.27 4.18 8.10
N THR A 127 14.00 3.99 7.78
CA THR A 127 13.46 2.64 7.51
C THR A 127 14.03 2.04 6.23
N LEU A 128 14.22 2.85 5.19
CA LEU A 128 14.89 2.42 3.96
C LEU A 128 16.35 1.98 4.24
N VAL A 129 17.10 2.76 5.00
CA VAL A 129 18.48 2.39 5.38
C VAL A 129 18.51 1.13 6.22
N TRP A 130 17.61 1.03 7.20
CA TRP A 130 17.54 -0.11 8.11
C TRP A 130 17.34 -1.43 7.36
N TYR A 131 16.25 -1.55 6.60
CA TYR A 131 16.00 -2.81 5.92
C TYR A 131 17.00 -3.12 4.80
N SER A 132 17.50 -2.10 4.11
CA SER A 132 18.56 -2.26 3.12
C SER A 132 19.85 -2.82 3.74
N ALA A 133 20.22 -2.35 4.92
CA ALA A 133 21.40 -2.87 5.63
C ALA A 133 21.24 -4.36 5.97
N PHE A 134 20.11 -4.76 6.53
CA PHE A 134 19.85 -6.16 6.87
C PHE A 134 19.61 -7.05 5.65
N SER A 135 19.10 -6.52 4.56
CA SER A 135 19.00 -7.22 3.27
C SER A 135 20.42 -7.50 2.73
N LEU A 136 21.31 -6.52 2.77
CA LEU A 136 22.70 -6.69 2.37
C LEU A 136 23.45 -7.71 3.25
N ILE A 137 23.31 -7.60 4.58
CA ILE A 137 23.90 -8.57 5.52
C ILE A 137 23.36 -9.98 5.23
N GLY A 138 22.07 -10.11 4.96
CA GLY A 138 21.41 -11.36 4.59
C GLY A 138 21.96 -11.99 3.31
N ALA A 139 22.45 -11.19 2.35
CA ALA A 139 23.10 -11.70 1.15
C ALA A 139 24.42 -12.44 1.43
N PHE A 140 25.05 -12.16 2.58
CA PHE A 140 26.26 -12.84 3.05
C PHE A 140 25.98 -13.94 4.09
N SER A 141 24.71 -14.33 4.28
CA SER A 141 24.34 -15.38 5.23
C SER A 141 25.05 -16.72 4.92
N VAL A 142 25.60 -17.33 5.94
CA VAL A 142 26.33 -18.62 5.85
C VAL A 142 25.42 -19.81 6.14
N ASN A 143 24.30 -19.58 6.80
CA ASN A 143 23.31 -20.60 7.14
C ASN A 143 21.87 -20.02 7.09
N ALA A 144 20.87 -20.90 7.17
CA ALA A 144 19.47 -20.53 7.14
C ALA A 144 19.06 -19.66 8.34
N ASP A 145 19.58 -19.94 9.54
CA ASP A 145 19.22 -19.20 10.76
C ASP A 145 19.66 -17.74 10.69
N MET A 146 20.87 -17.48 10.20
CA MET A 146 21.35 -16.11 9.96
C MET A 146 20.46 -15.38 8.97
N LEU A 147 20.05 -16.06 7.89
CA LEU A 147 19.15 -15.46 6.92
C LEU A 147 17.77 -15.18 7.52
N VAL A 148 17.21 -16.09 8.32
CA VAL A 148 15.95 -15.91 9.07
C VAL A 148 16.05 -14.69 9.98
N ALA A 149 17.14 -14.55 10.73
CA ALA A 149 17.37 -13.39 11.61
C ALA A 149 17.47 -12.07 10.81
N CYS A 150 18.22 -12.07 9.71
CA CYS A 150 18.31 -10.90 8.82
C CYS A 150 16.94 -10.53 8.22
N ARG A 151 16.16 -11.49 7.77
CA ARG A 151 14.80 -11.29 7.24
C ARG A 151 13.85 -10.75 8.30
N PHE A 152 13.94 -11.24 9.53
CA PHE A 152 13.17 -10.71 10.65
C PHE A 152 13.52 -9.23 10.91
N LEU A 153 14.80 -8.87 10.95
CA LEU A 153 15.26 -7.49 11.15
C LEU A 153 14.91 -6.61 9.96
N THR A 154 15.00 -7.10 8.73
CA THR A 154 14.48 -6.43 7.52
C THR A 154 13.00 -6.10 7.69
N GLY A 155 12.19 -7.07 8.13
CA GLY A 155 10.76 -6.91 8.38
C GLY A 155 10.45 -5.80 9.40
N ILE A 156 11.22 -5.72 10.50
CA ILE A 156 11.09 -4.62 11.47
C ILE A 156 11.23 -3.27 10.76
N GLY A 157 12.24 -3.11 9.90
CA GLY A 157 12.48 -1.87 9.14
C GLY A 157 11.35 -1.52 8.19
N VAL A 158 10.94 -2.47 7.34
CA VAL A 158 9.87 -2.28 6.35
C VAL A 158 8.56 -1.78 6.99
N PHE A 159 8.28 -2.15 8.24
CA PHE A 159 7.04 -1.79 8.91
C PHE A 159 7.17 -0.81 10.09
N ALA A 160 8.37 -0.49 10.53
CA ALA A 160 8.61 0.49 11.58
C ALA A 160 8.01 1.87 11.25
N ALA A 161 7.98 2.20 9.96
CA ALA A 161 7.43 3.44 9.44
C ALA A 161 5.90 3.44 9.29
N ARG A 162 5.21 2.31 9.54
CA ARG A 162 3.84 2.09 9.05
C ARG A 162 2.73 2.23 10.10
N TYR A 163 3.06 2.39 11.40
CA TYR A 163 2.06 2.21 12.45
C TYR A 163 1.98 3.30 13.52
N ARG A 164 1.11 4.21 13.41
CA ARG A 164 0.22 4.81 14.41
C ARG A 164 -0.90 5.63 13.79
N TYR A 165 -0.74 6.15 12.58
CA TYR A 165 -1.75 7.00 11.95
C TYR A 165 -2.01 6.73 10.47
N TYR A 166 -1.07 6.15 9.74
CA TYR A 166 -1.03 5.75 8.33
C TYR A 166 0.40 5.28 8.01
N PRO A 167 0.67 4.54 6.95
CA PRO A 167 2.04 4.33 6.50
C PRO A 167 2.74 5.69 6.45
N VAL A 168 4.02 5.78 6.85
CA VAL A 168 4.74 7.07 6.82
C VAL A 168 4.64 7.70 5.43
N ALA A 169 4.72 6.88 4.38
CA ALA A 169 4.51 7.31 3.01
C ALA A 169 3.12 7.92 2.78
N ASP A 170 2.04 7.27 3.27
CA ASP A 170 0.67 7.77 3.13
C ASP A 170 0.44 9.03 3.95
N SER A 171 0.95 9.05 5.19
CA SER A 171 0.92 10.24 6.03
C SER A 171 1.62 11.41 5.36
N PHE A 172 2.82 11.16 4.85
CA PHE A 172 3.63 12.18 4.19
C PHE A 172 2.93 12.69 2.93
N LEU A 173 2.46 11.81 2.06
CA LEU A 173 1.70 12.19 0.87
C LEU A 173 0.41 12.92 1.23
N SER A 174 -0.31 12.47 2.28
CA SER A 174 -1.56 13.12 2.70
C SER A 174 -1.35 14.51 3.29
N GLU A 175 -0.20 14.75 3.92
CA GLU A 175 0.15 16.01 4.54
C GLU A 175 0.63 17.07 3.54
N ILE A 176 1.24 16.65 2.42
CA ILE A 176 1.84 17.58 1.44
C ILE A 176 1.03 17.75 0.16
N LEU A 177 0.19 16.78 -0.21
CA LEU A 177 -0.53 16.81 -1.48
C LEU A 177 -1.83 17.62 -1.37
N PRO A 178 -2.15 18.47 -2.38
CA PRO A 178 -3.41 19.19 -2.47
C PRO A 178 -4.61 18.25 -2.45
N LYS A 179 -5.68 18.64 -1.75
CA LYS A 179 -6.85 17.80 -1.50
C LYS A 179 -7.45 17.19 -2.76
N ASP A 180 -7.61 17.97 -3.82
CA ASP A 180 -8.28 17.54 -5.05
C ASP A 180 -7.49 16.53 -5.89
N LYS A 181 -6.16 16.53 -5.76
CA LYS A 181 -5.25 15.68 -6.54
C LYS A 181 -4.59 14.58 -5.73
N ARG A 182 -4.77 14.60 -4.40
CA ARG A 182 -4.13 13.68 -3.43
C ARG A 182 -4.33 12.20 -3.80
N GLY A 183 -5.56 11.79 -4.03
CA GLY A 183 -5.87 10.40 -4.37
C GLY A 183 -5.21 9.94 -5.67
N ARG A 184 -5.22 10.77 -6.71
CA ARG A 184 -4.59 10.47 -8.00
C ARG A 184 -3.07 10.38 -7.90
N LEU A 185 -2.44 11.31 -7.20
CA LEU A 185 -0.98 11.35 -7.04
C LEU A 185 -0.48 10.21 -6.14
N ALA A 186 -1.19 9.90 -5.07
CA ALA A 186 -0.90 8.73 -4.23
C ALA A 186 -1.02 7.42 -5.03
N ALA A 187 -2.06 7.28 -5.88
CA ALA A 187 -2.21 6.11 -6.74
C ALA A 187 -1.02 5.93 -7.71
N TRP A 188 -0.43 7.00 -8.22
CA TRP A 188 0.79 6.93 -9.03
C TRP A 188 1.98 6.42 -8.21
N ALA A 189 2.18 6.91 -6.97
CA ALA A 189 3.26 6.42 -6.10
C ALA A 189 3.11 4.91 -5.84
N TYR A 190 1.89 4.44 -5.56
CA TYR A 190 1.62 3.01 -5.37
C TYR A 190 1.82 2.20 -6.65
N THR A 191 1.36 2.69 -7.80
CA THR A 191 1.56 1.98 -9.07
C THR A 191 3.05 1.80 -9.37
N THR A 192 3.85 2.84 -9.12
CA THR A 192 5.32 2.76 -9.23
C THR A 192 5.88 1.67 -8.30
N SER A 193 5.37 1.56 -7.08
CA SER A 193 5.85 0.55 -6.12
C SER A 193 5.56 -0.88 -6.57
N TYR A 194 4.42 -1.13 -7.20
CA TYR A 194 4.05 -2.47 -7.66
C TYR A 194 4.85 -2.96 -8.87
N VAL A 195 5.56 -2.08 -9.60
CA VAL A 195 6.51 -2.48 -10.66
C VAL A 195 7.66 -3.32 -10.10
N ALA A 196 8.00 -3.15 -8.82
CA ALA A 196 9.02 -3.96 -8.14
C ALA A 196 8.69 -5.46 -8.14
N VAL A 197 7.41 -5.81 -8.07
CA VAL A 197 6.97 -7.21 -7.89
C VAL A 197 7.31 -8.09 -9.10
N PRO A 198 6.92 -7.75 -10.34
CA PRO A 198 7.40 -8.49 -11.51
C PRO A 198 8.91 -8.35 -11.69
N LEU A 199 9.52 -7.19 -11.39
CA LEU A 199 10.94 -7.00 -11.53
C LEU A 199 11.74 -7.99 -10.68
N VAL A 200 11.41 -8.16 -9.39
CA VAL A 200 12.10 -9.14 -8.53
C VAL A 200 11.87 -10.56 -9.03
N GLY A 201 10.71 -10.87 -9.61
CA GLY A 201 10.43 -12.15 -10.25
C GLY A 201 11.36 -12.42 -11.44
N PHE A 202 11.50 -11.48 -12.36
CA PHE A 202 12.39 -11.61 -13.52
C PHE A 202 13.88 -11.59 -13.13
N LEU A 203 14.28 -10.78 -12.15
CA LEU A 203 15.65 -10.80 -11.63
C LEU A 203 15.97 -12.16 -11.02
N ALA A 204 15.07 -12.74 -10.24
CA ALA A 204 15.25 -14.07 -9.69
C ALA A 204 15.30 -15.15 -10.80
N LEU A 205 14.47 -15.04 -11.84
CA LEU A 205 14.50 -15.95 -12.99
C LEU A 205 15.86 -15.98 -13.66
N TRP A 206 16.46 -14.81 -13.88
CA TRP A 206 17.74 -14.72 -14.60
C TRP A 206 18.94 -15.01 -13.71
N LEU A 207 18.92 -14.60 -12.45
CA LEU A 207 20.07 -14.68 -11.57
C LEU A 207 20.14 -15.98 -10.76
N ASN A 208 19.01 -16.54 -10.28
CA ASN A 208 19.03 -17.73 -9.43
C ASN A 208 19.81 -18.92 -10.02
N PRO A 209 19.77 -19.19 -11.35
CA PRO A 209 20.54 -20.29 -11.94
C PRO A 209 22.04 -20.00 -12.03
N LEU A 210 22.45 -18.74 -11.89
CA LEU A 210 23.84 -18.33 -12.12
C LEU A 210 24.67 -18.42 -10.83
N HIS A 211 25.95 -18.71 -11.03
CA HIS A 211 27.00 -18.55 -10.03
C HIS A 211 28.04 -17.58 -10.60
N VAL A 212 28.02 -16.34 -10.11
CA VAL A 212 28.90 -15.27 -10.61
C VAL A 212 30.07 -15.13 -9.63
N GLY A 213 31.29 -15.46 -10.07
CA GLY A 213 32.47 -15.38 -9.21
C GLY A 213 32.41 -16.28 -7.95
N GLY A 214 31.70 -17.40 -8.02
CA GLY A 214 31.48 -18.29 -6.85
C GLY A 214 30.31 -17.86 -5.93
N VAL A 215 29.64 -16.75 -6.24
CA VAL A 215 28.48 -16.25 -5.49
C VAL A 215 27.19 -16.78 -6.12
N ALA A 216 26.35 -17.43 -5.34
CA ALA A 216 25.02 -17.89 -5.80
C ALA A 216 24.14 -16.72 -6.20
N GLY A 217 23.43 -16.82 -7.31
CA GLY A 217 22.67 -15.72 -7.91
C GLY A 217 21.57 -15.15 -7.00
N TRP A 218 20.92 -15.97 -6.15
CA TRP A 218 19.95 -15.49 -5.18
C TRP A 218 20.51 -14.45 -4.20
N ARG A 219 21.84 -14.54 -3.88
CA ARG A 219 22.52 -13.54 -3.03
C ARG A 219 22.59 -12.19 -3.73
N ILE A 220 22.79 -12.20 -5.06
CA ILE A 220 22.79 -10.98 -5.86
C ILE A 220 21.39 -10.37 -5.88
N VAL A 221 20.35 -11.19 -6.06
CA VAL A 221 18.94 -10.71 -6.02
C VAL A 221 18.64 -10.07 -4.64
N LEU A 222 19.08 -10.70 -3.56
CA LEU A 222 18.91 -10.16 -2.21
C LEU A 222 19.71 -8.86 -2.01
N ALA A 223 20.96 -8.79 -2.48
CA ALA A 223 21.80 -7.60 -2.40
C ALA A 223 21.24 -6.42 -3.20
N LEU A 224 20.58 -6.66 -4.32
CA LEU A 224 19.93 -5.59 -5.11
C LEU A 224 18.81 -4.87 -4.32
N GLY A 225 18.15 -5.55 -3.36
CA GLY A 225 17.22 -4.92 -2.43
C GLY A 225 17.88 -3.82 -1.57
N SER A 226 19.18 -3.94 -1.28
CA SER A 226 19.93 -2.95 -0.52
C SER A 226 20.19 -1.63 -1.26
N LEU A 227 19.94 -1.56 -2.58
CA LEU A 227 20.02 -0.31 -3.35
C LEU A 227 19.08 0.78 -2.82
N GLY A 228 18.09 0.42 -2.00
CA GLY A 228 17.28 1.36 -1.23
C GLY A 228 18.10 2.30 -0.36
N ALA A 229 19.20 1.84 0.25
CA ALA A 229 20.12 2.70 1.01
C ALA A 229 20.85 3.71 0.11
N VAL A 230 21.34 3.27 -1.07
CA VAL A 230 21.96 4.17 -2.06
C VAL A 230 20.97 5.23 -2.50
N TYR A 231 19.73 4.82 -2.76
CA TYR A 231 18.65 5.74 -3.11
C TYR A 231 18.43 6.81 -2.03
N VAL A 232 18.46 6.44 -0.74
CA VAL A 232 18.36 7.40 0.37
C VAL A 232 19.46 8.45 0.28
N LEU A 233 20.72 8.06 0.03
CA LEU A 233 21.83 9.00 -0.09
C LEU A 233 21.60 10.03 -1.20
N LEU A 234 20.96 9.63 -2.31
CA LEU A 234 20.66 10.52 -3.43
C LEU A 234 19.54 11.52 -3.15
N VAL A 235 18.52 11.13 -2.36
CA VAL A 235 17.31 11.95 -2.18
C VAL A 235 17.25 12.69 -0.85
N GLN A 236 18.01 12.29 0.17
CA GLN A 236 17.91 12.83 1.53
C GLN A 236 18.03 14.36 1.63
N HIS A 237 18.85 15.00 0.79
CA HIS A 237 19.04 16.45 0.82
C HIS A 237 17.95 17.23 0.08
N ARG A 238 17.26 16.59 -0.87
CA ARG A 238 16.23 17.22 -1.71
C ARG A 238 14.82 17.07 -1.17
N LEU A 239 14.57 16.00 -0.40
CA LEU A 239 13.26 15.72 0.18
C LEU A 239 12.98 16.67 1.35
N PRO A 240 11.95 17.54 1.29
CA PRO A 240 11.57 18.41 2.40
C PRO A 240 10.87 17.62 3.50
N GLU A 241 10.84 18.15 4.73
CA GLU A 241 9.96 17.62 5.79
C GLU A 241 8.54 18.16 5.60
N SER A 242 7.55 17.51 6.22
CA SER A 242 6.15 17.94 6.20
C SER A 242 5.97 19.30 6.91
N PRO A 243 5.48 20.36 6.20
CA PRO A 243 5.20 21.65 6.86
C PRO A 243 4.14 21.51 7.97
N ARG A 244 3.15 20.63 7.80
CA ARG A 244 2.10 20.38 8.81
C ARG A 244 2.67 19.73 10.07
N TRP A 245 3.59 18.79 9.91
CA TRP A 245 4.27 18.16 11.04
C TRP A 245 5.18 19.15 11.78
N LEU A 246 5.96 19.96 11.04
CA LEU A 246 6.83 20.97 11.62
C LEU A 246 6.02 21.98 12.44
N LEU A 247 4.87 22.42 11.93
CA LEU A 247 3.95 23.31 12.64
C LEU A 247 3.41 22.66 13.92
N ALA A 248 3.00 21.38 13.85
CA ALA A 248 2.52 20.62 15.01
C ALA A 248 3.58 20.43 16.11
N GLN A 249 4.89 20.51 15.75
CA GLN A 249 6.01 20.49 16.69
C GLN A 249 6.40 21.90 17.21
N GLY A 250 5.67 22.94 16.85
CA GLY A 250 5.99 24.33 17.19
C GLY A 250 7.17 24.92 16.42
N ARG A 251 7.68 24.23 15.42
CA ARG A 251 8.80 24.67 14.55
C ARG A 251 8.30 25.53 13.39
N THR A 252 7.75 26.70 13.72
CA THR A 252 7.04 27.56 12.75
C THR A 252 7.97 28.10 11.66
N ALA A 253 9.20 28.51 11.99
CA ALA A 253 10.17 29.00 11.02
C ALA A 253 10.52 27.93 9.95
N ASP A 254 10.75 26.70 10.41
CA ASP A 254 11.05 25.56 9.51
C ASP A 254 9.82 25.17 8.68
N ALA A 255 8.62 25.23 9.26
CA ALA A 255 7.37 24.99 8.55
C ALA A 255 7.16 25.98 7.41
N HIS A 256 7.41 27.27 7.65
CA HIS A 256 7.34 28.32 6.63
C HIS A 256 8.43 28.14 5.55
N ALA A 257 9.65 27.78 5.94
CA ALA A 257 10.72 27.50 4.98
C ALA A 257 10.41 26.30 4.08
N ALA A 258 9.88 25.22 4.64
CA ALA A 258 9.45 24.06 3.88
C ALA A 258 8.27 24.41 2.96
N LEU A 259 7.24 25.13 3.47
CA LEU A 259 6.10 25.57 2.69
C LEU A 259 6.50 26.45 1.50
N ARG A 260 7.44 27.39 1.72
CA ARG A 260 7.97 28.24 0.65
C ARG A 260 8.53 27.43 -0.51
N ARG A 261 9.26 26.35 -0.24
CA ARG A 261 9.76 25.45 -1.31
C ARG A 261 8.63 24.82 -2.14
N PHE A 262 7.49 24.48 -1.51
CA PHE A 262 6.32 23.97 -2.23
C PHE A 262 5.63 25.08 -3.03
N ALA A 263 5.46 26.28 -2.44
CA ALA A 263 4.85 27.43 -3.08
C ALA A 263 5.66 27.88 -4.31
N ASP A 264 6.98 28.01 -4.17
CA ASP A 264 7.89 28.37 -5.27
C ASP A 264 7.82 27.32 -6.39
N GLY A 265 7.84 26.03 -6.03
CA GLY A 265 7.69 24.93 -6.99
C GLY A 265 6.33 24.87 -7.68
N ALA A 266 5.32 25.50 -7.11
CA ALA A 266 3.96 25.61 -7.65
C ALA A 266 3.69 26.96 -8.35
N GLY A 267 4.62 27.92 -8.25
CA GLY A 267 4.47 29.27 -8.81
C GLY A 267 3.44 30.13 -8.08
N VAL A 268 3.21 29.89 -6.78
CA VAL A 268 2.22 30.59 -5.95
C VAL A 268 2.93 31.47 -4.93
N ARG A 269 2.45 32.71 -4.75
CA ARG A 269 2.94 33.59 -3.68
C ARG A 269 2.39 33.14 -2.33
N MET A 270 3.29 33.00 -1.35
CA MET A 270 2.93 32.67 0.01
C MET A 270 2.37 33.93 0.72
N PRO A 271 1.27 33.80 1.52
CA PRO A 271 0.79 34.90 2.36
C PRO A 271 1.88 35.34 3.35
N GLU A 272 1.90 36.62 3.69
CA GLU A 272 2.84 37.15 4.69
C GLU A 272 2.54 36.62 6.11
N GLN A 273 1.27 36.38 6.41
CA GLN A 273 0.83 35.84 7.69
C GLN A 273 -0.23 34.76 7.47
N PHE A 274 -0.15 33.70 8.25
CA PHE A 274 -1.16 32.66 8.33
C PHE A 274 -2.01 32.85 9.57
N ALA A 275 -3.29 32.52 9.47
CA ALA A 275 -4.13 32.41 10.64
C ALA A 275 -3.58 31.34 11.59
N PRO A 276 -3.67 31.53 12.90
CA PRO A 276 -3.33 30.50 13.86
C PRO A 276 -4.14 29.24 13.53
N PRO A 277 -3.55 28.05 13.66
CA PRO A 277 -4.29 26.81 13.48
C PRO A 277 -5.48 26.80 14.44
N ALA A 278 -6.65 26.35 13.96
CA ALA A 278 -7.79 26.13 14.84
C ALA A 278 -7.32 25.32 16.06
N GLU A 279 -7.76 25.71 17.26
CA GLU A 279 -7.30 25.09 18.50
C GLU A 279 -7.25 23.57 18.35
N PRO A 280 -6.09 22.95 18.65
CA PRO A 280 -5.96 21.51 18.50
C PRO A 280 -7.02 20.86 19.41
N GLN A 281 -8.02 20.23 18.81
CA GLN A 281 -8.96 19.43 19.58
C GLN A 281 -8.13 18.49 20.45
N ARG A 282 -8.29 18.60 21.78
CA ARG A 282 -7.52 17.81 22.75
C ARG A 282 -7.45 16.36 22.27
N PRO A 283 -6.26 15.77 22.14
CA PRO A 283 -6.16 14.41 21.65
C PRO A 283 -6.95 13.51 22.58
N HIS A 284 -8.02 12.92 22.07
CA HIS A 284 -8.83 11.96 22.81
C HIS A 284 -7.93 10.85 23.35
N GLY A 285 -8.01 10.59 24.64
CA GLY A 285 -7.26 9.54 25.30
C GLY A 285 -7.54 8.16 24.68
N LEU A 286 -6.61 7.22 24.80
CA LEU A 286 -6.80 5.85 24.27
C LEU A 286 -8.10 5.21 24.82
N ARG A 287 -8.45 5.48 26.09
CA ARG A 287 -9.68 5.00 26.71
C ARG A 287 -10.93 5.51 26.01
N GLU A 288 -10.97 6.79 25.64
CA GLU A 288 -12.09 7.39 24.91
C GLU A 288 -12.24 6.82 23.49
N ARG A 289 -11.13 6.60 22.80
CA ARG A 289 -11.12 5.97 21.48
C ARG A 289 -11.66 4.54 21.54
N ILE A 290 -11.23 3.75 22.53
CA ILE A 290 -11.73 2.39 22.74
C ILE A 290 -13.22 2.42 23.11
N ALA A 291 -13.66 3.37 23.97
CA ALA A 291 -15.06 3.52 24.33
C ALA A 291 -15.94 3.83 23.11
N LEU A 292 -15.47 4.70 22.19
CA LEU A 292 -16.18 4.99 20.95
C LEU A 292 -16.26 3.76 20.03
N LEU A 293 -15.16 2.99 19.89
CA LEU A 293 -15.17 1.75 19.10
C LEU A 293 -16.10 0.67 19.65
N ARG A 294 -16.42 0.69 20.95
CA ARG A 294 -17.38 -0.22 21.58
C ARG A 294 -18.85 0.15 21.33
N ARG A 295 -19.15 1.39 20.89
CA ARG A 295 -20.51 1.86 20.58
C ARG A 295 -20.97 1.38 19.20
N ARG A 296 -22.28 1.20 19.01
CA ARG A 296 -22.86 1.01 17.66
C ARG A 296 -22.82 2.34 16.90
N PRO A 297 -22.53 2.37 15.58
CA PRO A 297 -22.29 1.22 14.68
C PRO A 297 -20.84 0.74 14.66
N TYR A 298 -19.89 1.43 15.34
CA TYR A 298 -18.46 1.21 15.20
C TYR A 298 -17.99 -0.15 15.69
N ARG A 299 -18.66 -0.74 16.69
CA ARG A 299 -18.34 -2.10 17.17
C ARG A 299 -18.49 -3.15 16.07
N ALA A 300 -19.57 -3.08 15.31
CA ALA A 300 -19.81 -4.03 14.19
C ALA A 300 -18.77 -3.83 13.09
N ARG A 301 -18.44 -2.59 12.73
CA ARG A 301 -17.42 -2.26 11.74
C ARG A 301 -16.02 -2.66 12.18
N TYR A 302 -15.70 -2.49 13.47
CA TYR A 302 -14.41 -2.91 14.02
C TYR A 302 -14.29 -4.44 14.01
N LEU A 303 -15.33 -5.18 14.42
CA LEU A 303 -15.36 -6.64 14.32
C LEU A 303 -15.20 -7.11 12.88
N MET A 304 -15.93 -6.50 11.94
CA MET A 304 -15.78 -6.76 10.51
C MET A 304 -14.32 -6.57 10.06
N LEU A 305 -13.68 -5.47 10.48
CA LEU A 305 -12.30 -5.17 10.10
C LEU A 305 -11.29 -6.14 10.74
N VAL A 306 -11.55 -6.62 11.96
CA VAL A 306 -10.76 -7.69 12.61
C VAL A 306 -10.83 -8.99 11.78
N ILE A 307 -12.03 -9.45 11.47
CA ILE A 307 -12.23 -10.68 10.67
C ILE A 307 -11.60 -10.52 9.28
N PHE A 308 -11.80 -9.36 8.68
CA PHE A 308 -11.20 -9.00 7.40
C PHE A 308 -9.67 -9.12 7.45
N HIS A 309 -9.00 -8.49 8.40
CA HIS A 309 -7.55 -8.50 8.49
C HIS A 309 -6.96 -9.84 8.95
N LEU A 310 -7.72 -10.66 9.64
CA LEU A 310 -7.31 -12.04 9.98
C LEU A 310 -7.32 -12.94 8.74
N LEU A 311 -8.25 -12.74 7.82
CA LEU A 311 -8.47 -13.70 6.72
C LEU A 311 -8.01 -13.19 5.34
N GLN A 312 -7.96 -11.87 5.10
CA GLN A 312 -7.58 -11.33 3.80
C GLN A 312 -6.15 -11.69 3.39
N GLY A 313 -5.26 -11.91 4.38
CA GLY A 313 -3.88 -12.32 4.15
C GLY A 313 -3.77 -13.62 3.36
N PHE A 314 -4.73 -14.54 3.53
CA PHE A 314 -4.80 -15.80 2.78
C PHE A 314 -4.85 -15.55 1.25
N GLY A 315 -5.64 -14.59 0.79
CA GLY A 315 -5.75 -14.25 -0.63
C GLY A 315 -4.52 -13.50 -1.15
N TYR A 316 -4.14 -12.42 -0.47
CA TYR A 316 -3.08 -11.53 -0.96
C TYR A 316 -1.68 -12.17 -0.85
N TYR A 317 -1.32 -12.65 0.35
CA TYR A 317 -0.01 -13.23 0.60
C TYR A 317 0.05 -14.73 0.36
N GLY A 318 -1.07 -15.45 0.47
CA GLY A 318 -1.12 -16.89 0.21
C GLY A 318 -0.69 -17.22 -1.22
N PHE A 319 -1.24 -16.54 -2.22
CA PHE A 319 -0.77 -16.67 -3.60
C PHE A 319 0.65 -16.12 -3.77
N GLY A 320 0.90 -14.87 -3.40
CA GLY A 320 2.18 -14.19 -3.62
C GLY A 320 3.39 -14.89 -3.00
N THR A 321 3.20 -15.57 -1.86
CA THR A 321 4.29 -16.27 -1.14
C THR A 321 4.45 -17.71 -1.59
N LEU A 322 3.37 -18.41 -1.93
CA LEU A 322 3.36 -19.86 -2.13
C LEU A 322 3.15 -20.32 -3.56
N ALA A 323 2.82 -19.42 -4.51
CA ALA A 323 2.57 -19.78 -5.90
C ALA A 323 3.70 -20.61 -6.53
N GLY A 324 4.96 -20.24 -6.26
CA GLY A 324 6.13 -21.00 -6.75
C GLY A 324 6.22 -22.40 -6.18
N THR A 325 5.93 -22.55 -4.90
CA THR A 325 5.90 -23.87 -4.26
C THR A 325 4.79 -24.74 -4.84
N VAL A 326 3.64 -24.15 -5.18
CA VAL A 326 2.52 -24.84 -5.83
C VAL A 326 2.91 -25.32 -7.24
N VAL A 327 3.49 -24.46 -8.06
CA VAL A 327 3.91 -24.84 -9.42
C VAL A 327 4.97 -25.93 -9.37
N LYS A 328 5.97 -25.82 -8.51
CA LYS A 328 7.00 -26.85 -8.29
C LYS A 328 6.40 -28.16 -7.76
N SER A 329 5.33 -28.12 -6.93
CA SER A 329 4.67 -29.35 -6.43
C SER A 329 3.97 -30.16 -7.53
N ARG A 330 3.75 -29.54 -8.69
CA ARG A 330 3.12 -30.17 -9.87
C ARG A 330 4.12 -30.77 -10.86
N GLY A 331 5.41 -30.78 -10.52
CA GLY A 331 6.46 -31.37 -11.33
C GLY A 331 7.12 -30.44 -12.35
N PHE A 332 6.83 -29.13 -12.29
CA PHE A 332 7.58 -28.15 -13.11
C PHE A 332 8.95 -27.90 -12.49
N ASP A 333 9.94 -27.68 -13.35
CA ASP A 333 11.30 -27.33 -12.94
C ASP A 333 11.34 -25.98 -12.17
N VAL A 334 12.43 -25.76 -11.43
CA VAL A 334 12.63 -24.54 -10.65
C VAL A 334 12.59 -23.28 -11.54
N THR A 335 13.25 -23.37 -12.71
CA THR A 335 13.31 -22.27 -13.68
C THR A 335 11.92 -21.96 -14.24
N ASP A 336 11.18 -22.98 -14.68
CA ASP A 336 9.82 -22.81 -15.19
C ASP A 336 8.88 -22.28 -14.11
N SER A 337 8.99 -22.79 -12.88
CA SER A 337 8.22 -22.30 -11.75
C SER A 337 8.47 -20.82 -11.48
N THR A 338 9.73 -20.37 -11.55
CA THR A 338 10.10 -18.96 -11.35
C THR A 338 9.59 -18.09 -12.51
N LEU A 339 9.64 -18.59 -13.75
CA LEU A 339 9.09 -17.91 -14.92
C LEU A 339 7.58 -17.68 -14.77
N PHE A 340 6.83 -18.71 -14.38
CA PHE A 340 5.37 -18.61 -14.20
C PHE A 340 5.00 -17.60 -13.11
N ILE A 341 5.79 -17.53 -12.03
CA ILE A 341 5.59 -16.53 -10.98
C ILE A 341 5.90 -15.14 -11.50
N ALA A 342 7.05 -14.95 -12.15
CA ALA A 342 7.45 -13.65 -12.68
C ALA A 342 6.41 -13.08 -13.65
N LEU A 343 5.88 -13.93 -14.54
CA LEU A 343 4.80 -13.58 -15.46
C LEU A 343 3.50 -13.27 -14.69
N SER A 344 3.14 -14.09 -13.70
CA SER A 344 1.94 -13.87 -12.89
C SER A 344 2.01 -12.54 -12.13
N PHE A 345 3.19 -12.13 -11.70
CA PHE A 345 3.39 -10.89 -10.95
C PHE A 345 3.15 -9.62 -11.78
N VAL A 346 3.15 -9.71 -13.13
CA VAL A 346 2.79 -8.60 -14.02
C VAL A 346 1.34 -8.11 -13.76
N GLY A 347 0.49 -8.98 -13.22
CA GLY A 347 -0.87 -8.59 -12.84
C GLY A 347 -0.94 -7.52 -11.74
N TYR A 348 0.06 -7.39 -10.85
CA TYR A 348 0.04 -6.39 -9.78
C TYR A 348 0.02 -4.94 -10.30
N PRO A 349 0.97 -4.48 -11.14
CA PRO A 349 0.90 -3.13 -11.68
C PRO A 349 -0.34 -2.92 -12.58
N ILE A 350 -0.77 -3.93 -13.33
CA ILE A 350 -2.00 -3.85 -14.14
C ILE A 350 -3.22 -3.64 -13.21
N GLY A 351 -3.35 -4.41 -12.15
CA GLY A 351 -4.43 -4.28 -11.18
C GLY A 351 -4.42 -2.92 -10.46
N SER A 352 -3.23 -2.37 -10.18
CA SER A 352 -3.10 -1.02 -9.61
C SER A 352 -3.68 0.04 -10.55
N LEU A 353 -3.33 0.01 -11.83
CA LEU A 353 -3.86 0.93 -12.83
C LEU A 353 -5.38 0.76 -13.03
N LEU A 354 -5.87 -0.48 -13.09
CA LEU A 354 -7.30 -0.78 -13.24
C LEU A 354 -8.12 -0.34 -12.02
N SER A 355 -7.54 -0.35 -10.84
CA SER A 355 -8.23 0.07 -9.62
C SER A 355 -8.69 1.54 -9.67
N ILE A 356 -7.95 2.42 -10.36
CA ILE A 356 -8.22 3.87 -10.42
C ILE A 356 -9.61 4.16 -11.02
N PRO A 357 -9.95 3.72 -12.25
CA PRO A 357 -11.27 3.96 -12.81
C PRO A 357 -12.38 3.16 -12.09
N LEU A 358 -12.07 1.96 -11.57
CA LEU A 358 -13.04 1.12 -10.88
C LEU A 358 -13.50 1.75 -9.56
N LEU A 359 -12.59 2.32 -8.77
CA LEU A 359 -12.89 3.03 -7.53
C LEU A 359 -13.81 4.25 -7.73
N ASN A 360 -13.77 4.88 -8.90
CA ASN A 360 -14.61 6.03 -9.20
C ASN A 360 -16.02 5.65 -9.71
N ARG A 361 -16.18 4.43 -10.24
CA ARG A 361 -17.43 3.98 -10.90
C ARG A 361 -18.23 3.01 -10.06
N ILE A 362 -17.57 2.15 -9.29
CA ILE A 362 -18.20 1.06 -8.54
C ILE A 362 -18.23 1.40 -7.06
N GLU A 363 -19.33 0.99 -6.38
CA GLU A 363 -19.43 1.07 -4.92
C GLU A 363 -18.28 0.31 -4.26
N ARG A 364 -17.56 0.99 -3.34
CA ARG A 364 -16.32 0.49 -2.75
C ARG A 364 -16.48 -0.88 -2.08
N ARG A 365 -17.52 -1.05 -1.27
CA ARG A 365 -17.83 -2.35 -0.64
C ARG A 365 -18.02 -3.45 -1.67
N THR A 366 -18.78 -3.16 -2.73
CA THR A 366 -19.04 -4.11 -3.82
C THR A 366 -17.76 -4.45 -4.59
N LEU A 367 -16.92 -3.45 -4.85
CA LEU A 367 -15.63 -3.66 -5.52
C LEU A 367 -14.70 -4.54 -4.69
N VAL A 368 -14.62 -4.33 -3.37
CA VAL A 368 -13.84 -5.17 -2.46
C VAL A 368 -14.35 -6.61 -2.47
N ILE A 369 -15.67 -6.82 -2.36
CA ILE A 369 -16.27 -8.17 -2.39
C ILE A 369 -16.02 -8.85 -3.74
N ALA A 370 -16.28 -8.15 -4.86
CA ALA A 370 -16.09 -8.70 -6.21
C ALA A 370 -14.64 -9.10 -6.45
N SER A 371 -13.68 -8.24 -6.08
CA SER A 371 -12.25 -8.52 -6.27
C SER A 371 -11.76 -9.67 -5.39
N ILE A 372 -12.21 -9.81 -4.14
CA ILE A 372 -11.90 -10.95 -3.27
C ILE A 372 -12.43 -12.27 -3.87
N LEU A 373 -13.68 -12.28 -4.34
CA LEU A 373 -14.27 -13.47 -4.97
C LEU A 373 -13.56 -13.81 -6.29
N SER A 374 -13.10 -12.79 -7.04
CA SER A 374 -12.28 -13.01 -8.23
C SER A 374 -10.93 -13.64 -7.88
N VAL A 375 -10.26 -13.19 -6.80
CA VAL A 375 -9.03 -13.83 -6.31
C VAL A 375 -9.26 -15.30 -5.97
N ALA A 376 -10.36 -15.62 -5.27
CA ALA A 376 -10.71 -16.99 -4.94
C ALA A 376 -10.97 -17.85 -6.19
N ALA A 377 -11.77 -17.36 -7.13
CA ALA A 377 -12.11 -18.06 -8.36
C ALA A 377 -10.88 -18.29 -9.26
N PHE A 378 -10.11 -17.23 -9.54
CA PHE A 378 -8.91 -17.35 -10.37
C PHE A 378 -7.81 -18.18 -9.70
N GLY A 379 -7.68 -18.12 -8.37
CA GLY A 379 -6.79 -18.96 -7.60
C GLY A 379 -7.16 -20.44 -7.71
N LEU A 380 -8.45 -20.81 -7.64
CA LEU A 380 -8.91 -22.17 -7.88
C LEU A 380 -8.64 -22.60 -9.33
N CYS A 381 -8.96 -21.76 -10.32
CA CYS A 381 -8.63 -22.03 -11.70
C CYS A 381 -7.12 -22.25 -11.89
N PHE A 382 -6.27 -21.43 -11.28
CA PHE A 382 -4.82 -21.61 -11.26
C PHE A 382 -4.44 -22.98 -10.67
N ALA A 383 -5.09 -23.36 -9.55
CA ALA A 383 -4.82 -24.62 -8.87
C ALA A 383 -5.19 -25.86 -9.69
N TYR A 384 -6.20 -25.83 -10.53
CA TYR A 384 -6.65 -26.97 -11.34
C TYR A 384 -6.17 -26.93 -12.79
N SER A 385 -5.51 -25.85 -13.25
CA SER A 385 -5.03 -25.71 -14.63
C SER A 385 -3.90 -26.69 -14.91
N GLY A 386 -4.04 -27.54 -15.91
CA GLY A 386 -2.99 -28.46 -16.40
C GLY A 386 -2.14 -27.87 -17.52
N ASN A 387 -2.56 -26.76 -18.12
CA ASN A 387 -1.89 -26.13 -19.24
C ASN A 387 -1.07 -24.91 -18.78
N THR A 388 0.18 -24.80 -19.24
CA THR A 388 1.12 -23.74 -18.93
C THR A 388 0.53 -22.34 -19.17
N VAL A 389 -0.13 -22.14 -20.33
CA VAL A 389 -0.74 -20.86 -20.68
C VAL A 389 -1.83 -20.48 -19.70
N LEU A 390 -2.68 -21.44 -19.32
CA LEU A 390 -3.76 -21.20 -18.34
C LEU A 390 -3.21 -20.91 -16.93
N ILE A 391 -2.11 -21.57 -16.53
CA ILE A 391 -1.43 -21.29 -15.25
C ILE A 391 -0.98 -19.82 -15.21
N VAL A 392 -0.31 -19.35 -16.26
CA VAL A 392 0.12 -17.95 -16.35
C VAL A 392 -1.06 -16.99 -16.41
N CYS A 393 -2.06 -17.26 -17.25
CA CYS A 393 -3.24 -16.40 -17.39
C CYS A 393 -3.99 -16.26 -16.04
N PHE A 394 -4.28 -17.37 -15.36
CA PHE A 394 -4.95 -17.32 -14.06
C PHE A 394 -4.06 -16.75 -12.97
N GLY A 395 -2.74 -16.92 -13.05
CA GLY A 395 -1.79 -16.24 -12.17
C GLY A 395 -1.85 -14.71 -12.31
N VAL A 396 -1.81 -14.20 -13.54
CA VAL A 396 -1.96 -12.76 -13.84
C VAL A 396 -3.31 -12.23 -13.37
N LEU A 397 -4.40 -12.95 -13.63
CA LEU A 397 -5.74 -12.55 -13.20
C LEU A 397 -5.87 -12.54 -11.68
N THR A 398 -5.28 -13.51 -10.98
CA THR A 398 -5.28 -13.58 -9.51
C THR A 398 -4.53 -12.39 -8.91
N THR A 399 -3.34 -12.06 -9.41
CA THR A 399 -2.54 -10.94 -8.90
C THR A 399 -3.14 -9.59 -9.27
N CYS A 400 -3.73 -9.47 -10.46
CA CYS A 400 -4.48 -8.29 -10.88
C CYS A 400 -5.68 -8.05 -9.94
N ALA A 401 -6.50 -9.06 -9.72
CA ALA A 401 -7.63 -8.98 -8.80
C ALA A 401 -7.18 -8.69 -7.34
N SER A 402 -6.07 -9.30 -6.89
CA SER A 402 -5.49 -9.04 -5.58
C SER A 402 -5.08 -7.58 -5.40
N ASN A 403 -4.58 -6.93 -6.44
CA ASN A 403 -4.17 -5.54 -6.33
C ASN A 403 -5.36 -4.57 -6.43
N VAL A 404 -6.35 -4.85 -7.27
CA VAL A 404 -7.64 -4.12 -7.25
C VAL A 404 -8.26 -4.22 -5.85
N PHE A 405 -8.30 -5.40 -5.27
CA PHE A 405 -8.74 -5.64 -3.91
C PHE A 405 -7.96 -4.80 -2.90
N SER A 406 -6.62 -4.84 -2.94
CA SER A 406 -5.75 -4.09 -2.02
C SER A 406 -6.05 -2.59 -2.05
N ASN A 407 -6.13 -1.98 -3.24
CA ASN A 407 -6.40 -0.56 -3.36
C ASN A 407 -7.83 -0.20 -2.92
N ALA A 408 -8.81 -1.04 -3.25
CA ALA A 408 -10.21 -0.80 -2.89
C ALA A 408 -10.43 -0.85 -1.37
N TYR A 409 -9.87 -1.84 -0.69
CA TYR A 409 -10.07 -1.96 0.75
C TYR A 409 -9.33 -0.87 1.54
N HIS A 410 -8.15 -0.41 1.07
CA HIS A 410 -7.43 0.70 1.71
C HIS A 410 -8.27 1.98 1.73
N VAL A 411 -8.95 2.29 0.62
CA VAL A 411 -9.88 3.41 0.56
C VAL A 411 -11.10 3.16 1.45
N TYR A 412 -11.72 1.99 1.33
CA TYR A 412 -12.91 1.63 2.09
C TYR A 412 -12.73 1.71 3.60
N GLN A 413 -11.65 1.11 4.14
CA GLN A 413 -11.39 1.13 5.59
C GLN A 413 -11.18 2.54 6.14
N ALA A 414 -10.66 3.47 5.30
CA ALA A 414 -10.46 4.87 5.72
C ALA A 414 -11.78 5.66 5.80
N GLU A 415 -12.81 5.24 5.06
CA GLU A 415 -14.11 5.92 5.02
C GLU A 415 -15.07 5.50 6.13
N ILE A 416 -14.96 4.26 6.62
CA ILE A 416 -15.94 3.67 7.55
C ILE A 416 -15.74 4.06 9.02
N PHE A 417 -14.71 4.85 9.35
CA PHE A 417 -14.47 5.35 10.70
C PHE A 417 -14.28 6.87 10.74
N PRO A 418 -14.80 7.55 11.76
CA PRO A 418 -14.56 8.97 11.97
C PRO A 418 -13.07 9.22 12.26
N ALA A 419 -12.57 10.41 11.92
CA ALA A 419 -11.16 10.78 12.07
C ALA A 419 -10.59 10.50 13.48
N ARG A 420 -11.41 10.68 14.53
CA ARG A 420 -11.03 10.51 15.94
C ARG A 420 -10.53 9.10 16.30
N VAL A 421 -11.09 8.04 15.66
CA VAL A 421 -10.77 6.63 15.98
C VAL A 421 -10.22 5.86 14.80
N ARG A 422 -10.23 6.43 13.59
CA ARG A 422 -9.81 5.80 12.33
C ARG A 422 -8.44 5.13 12.44
N SER A 423 -7.45 5.87 12.91
CA SER A 423 -6.09 5.37 13.04
C SER A 423 -5.96 4.22 14.06
N THR A 424 -6.66 4.32 15.17
CA THR A 424 -6.66 3.26 16.19
C THR A 424 -7.33 1.99 15.65
N ALA A 425 -8.48 2.13 14.98
CA ALA A 425 -9.21 1.01 14.40
C ALA A 425 -8.40 0.32 13.29
N ILE A 426 -7.93 1.08 12.30
CA ILE A 426 -7.18 0.54 11.17
C ILE A 426 -5.83 -0.01 11.65
N GLY A 427 -5.10 0.75 12.48
CA GLY A 427 -3.79 0.37 12.96
C GLY A 427 -3.80 -0.96 13.73
N SER A 428 -4.66 -1.10 14.73
CA SER A 428 -4.73 -2.32 15.54
C SER A 428 -5.12 -3.56 14.71
N THR A 429 -6.06 -3.42 13.78
CA THR A 429 -6.53 -4.54 12.96
C THR A 429 -5.54 -4.92 11.84
N TYR A 430 -4.87 -3.93 11.26
CA TYR A 430 -3.86 -4.20 10.24
C TYR A 430 -2.62 -4.90 10.81
N ALA A 431 -2.22 -4.64 12.09
CA ALA A 431 -1.17 -5.38 12.78
C ALA A 431 -1.49 -6.88 12.84
N LEU A 432 -2.76 -7.24 13.09
CA LEU A 432 -3.20 -8.63 13.09
C LEU A 432 -2.93 -9.32 11.75
N SER A 433 -3.09 -8.61 10.62
CA SER A 433 -2.83 -9.18 9.30
C SER A 433 -1.39 -9.65 9.13
N ARG A 434 -0.42 -9.03 9.81
CA ARG A 434 1.00 -9.41 9.72
C ARG A 434 1.31 -10.68 10.47
N ILE A 435 0.73 -10.88 11.66
CA ILE A 435 0.84 -12.16 12.39
C ILE A 435 0.27 -13.28 11.52
N VAL A 436 -0.92 -13.07 10.97
CA VAL A 436 -1.55 -14.08 10.12
C VAL A 436 -0.71 -14.35 8.87
N SER A 437 -0.19 -13.31 8.20
CA SER A 437 0.71 -13.51 7.05
C SER A 437 1.96 -14.30 7.40
N GLY A 438 2.52 -14.09 8.60
CA GLY A 438 3.62 -14.91 9.13
C GLY A 438 3.20 -16.35 9.46
N ALA A 439 1.94 -16.57 9.84
CA ALA A 439 1.42 -17.90 10.10
C ALA A 439 1.05 -18.70 8.82
N LEU A 440 0.85 -18.01 7.68
CA LEU A 440 0.39 -18.67 6.44
C LEU A 440 1.25 -19.86 5.99
N PRO A 441 2.61 -19.79 5.99
CA PRO A 441 3.42 -20.95 5.61
C PRO A 441 3.18 -22.17 6.52
N PHE A 442 2.90 -21.94 7.82
CA PHE A 442 2.64 -23.02 8.76
C PHE A 442 1.27 -23.67 8.59
N VAL A 443 0.30 -22.93 8.03
CA VAL A 443 -1.06 -23.43 7.77
C VAL A 443 -1.16 -24.00 6.36
N LEU A 444 -0.71 -23.29 5.34
CA LEU A 444 -0.95 -23.62 3.95
C LEU A 444 0.03 -24.63 3.36
N LEU A 445 1.31 -24.67 3.81
CA LEU A 445 2.25 -25.66 3.30
C LEU A 445 1.91 -27.09 3.68
N PRO A 446 1.50 -27.43 4.93
CA PRO A 446 0.99 -28.76 5.24
C PRO A 446 -0.20 -29.14 4.36
N VAL A 447 -1.19 -28.25 4.20
CA VAL A 447 -2.35 -28.51 3.34
C VAL A 447 -1.92 -28.75 1.89
N LEU A 448 -0.93 -28.00 1.38
CA LEU A 448 -0.39 -28.20 0.02
C LEU A 448 0.26 -29.58 -0.12
N VAL A 449 1.05 -30.00 0.87
CA VAL A 449 1.82 -31.24 0.80
C VAL A 449 0.92 -32.46 1.00
N ASP A 450 -0.01 -32.40 1.96
CA ASP A 450 -0.84 -33.56 2.34
C ASP A 450 -2.07 -33.73 1.44
N TYR A 451 -2.65 -32.62 0.95
CA TYR A 451 -3.92 -32.60 0.19
C TYR A 451 -3.82 -31.96 -1.19
N GLY A 452 -2.66 -31.39 -1.55
CA GLY A 452 -2.41 -30.81 -2.87
C GLY A 452 -2.88 -29.38 -3.04
N ALA A 453 -2.59 -28.84 -4.24
CA ALA A 453 -2.84 -27.43 -4.59
C ALA A 453 -4.32 -27.03 -4.53
N GLY A 454 -5.21 -27.94 -4.96
CA GLY A 454 -6.67 -27.70 -4.93
C GLY A 454 -7.20 -27.47 -3.53
N ALA A 455 -6.78 -28.28 -2.55
CA ALA A 455 -7.17 -28.15 -1.15
C ALA A 455 -6.62 -26.84 -0.54
N MET A 456 -5.37 -26.48 -0.86
CA MET A 456 -4.77 -25.23 -0.40
C MET A 456 -5.57 -24.01 -0.90
N PHE A 457 -5.87 -23.95 -2.20
CA PHE A 457 -6.67 -22.85 -2.76
C PHE A 457 -8.14 -22.92 -2.33
N GLY A 458 -8.67 -24.10 -2.05
CA GLY A 458 -9.96 -24.28 -1.40
C GLY A 458 -10.01 -23.62 -0.01
N THR A 459 -8.99 -23.85 0.82
CA THR A 459 -8.85 -23.20 2.13
C THR A 459 -8.79 -21.67 2.01
N ILE A 460 -8.01 -21.17 1.06
CA ILE A 460 -7.94 -19.73 0.74
C ILE A 460 -9.32 -19.21 0.34
N SER A 461 -10.03 -19.92 -0.53
CA SER A 461 -11.35 -19.51 -1.04
C SER A 461 -12.40 -19.47 0.06
N VAL A 462 -12.38 -20.42 1.00
CA VAL A 462 -13.26 -20.39 2.18
C VAL A 462 -12.97 -19.18 3.05
N ALA A 463 -11.70 -18.89 3.34
CA ALA A 463 -11.30 -17.71 4.11
C ALA A 463 -11.80 -16.40 3.45
N LEU A 464 -11.61 -16.27 2.13
CA LEU A 464 -12.07 -15.10 1.36
C LEU A 464 -13.59 -15.02 1.28
N GLY A 465 -14.29 -16.16 1.21
CA GLY A 465 -15.75 -16.24 1.28
C GLY A 465 -16.29 -15.68 2.61
N ILE A 466 -15.67 -16.05 3.73
CA ILE A 466 -16.03 -15.51 5.06
C ILE A 466 -15.84 -13.99 5.08
N VAL A 467 -14.74 -13.48 4.50
CA VAL A 467 -14.51 -12.04 4.38
C VAL A 467 -15.60 -11.37 3.55
N ALA A 468 -15.96 -11.94 2.40
CA ALA A 468 -16.98 -11.40 1.51
C ALA A 468 -18.36 -11.33 2.21
N VAL A 469 -18.75 -12.39 2.91
CA VAL A 469 -20.00 -12.44 3.70
C VAL A 469 -19.96 -11.41 4.83
N THR A 470 -18.86 -11.31 5.56
CA THR A 470 -18.71 -10.37 6.67
C THR A 470 -18.82 -8.91 6.17
N LEU A 471 -18.17 -8.59 5.05
CA LEU A 471 -18.31 -7.28 4.40
C LEU A 471 -19.73 -7.00 3.93
N ARG A 472 -20.42 -7.99 3.39
CA ARG A 472 -21.81 -7.86 2.90
C ARG A 472 -22.79 -7.59 4.04
N VAL A 473 -22.58 -8.22 5.20
CA VAL A 473 -23.49 -8.15 6.35
C VAL A 473 -23.20 -6.93 7.23
N LEU A 474 -21.93 -6.67 7.56
CA LEU A 474 -21.52 -5.67 8.53
C LEU A 474 -20.96 -4.37 7.91
N GLY A 475 -20.61 -4.39 6.63
CA GLY A 475 -19.97 -3.25 5.95
C GLY A 475 -21.00 -2.21 5.48
N PRO A 476 -20.82 -0.92 5.80
CA PRO A 476 -21.66 0.15 5.25
C PRO A 476 -21.35 0.43 3.77
N LEU A 477 -22.29 1.06 3.08
CA LEU A 477 -22.07 1.67 1.76
C LEU A 477 -21.42 3.04 1.96
N THR A 478 -20.39 3.35 1.15
CA THR A 478 -19.60 4.58 1.35
C THR A 478 -19.57 5.52 0.15
N THR A 479 -19.78 4.99 -1.06
CA THR A 479 -19.65 5.77 -2.29
C THR A 479 -20.74 6.83 -2.40
N ARG A 480 -20.37 8.06 -2.73
CA ARG A 480 -21.26 9.23 -2.89
C ARG A 480 -22.01 9.62 -1.60
N ARG A 481 -21.48 9.24 -0.42
CA ARG A 481 -21.99 9.66 0.88
C ARG A 481 -20.99 10.56 1.58
N SER A 482 -21.46 11.53 2.33
CA SER A 482 -20.62 12.40 3.15
C SER A 482 -20.01 11.60 4.33
N GLN A 483 -18.88 12.08 4.88
CA GLN A 483 -18.26 11.45 6.06
C GLN A 483 -19.21 11.46 7.27
N ASP A 484 -20.05 12.47 7.39
CA ASP A 484 -21.00 12.63 8.51
C ASP A 484 -22.19 11.66 8.36
N GLU A 485 -22.65 11.40 7.13
CA GLU A 485 -23.67 10.37 6.86
C GLU A 485 -23.17 8.94 7.14
N ILE A 486 -21.90 8.66 6.79
CA ILE A 486 -21.30 7.35 7.03
C ILE A 486 -21.00 7.20 8.51
N ASN A 487 -20.55 8.24 9.18
CA ASN A 487 -20.03 8.21 10.54
C ASN A 487 -20.83 9.14 11.48
N PRO A 488 -22.10 8.82 11.78
CA PRO A 488 -22.89 9.60 12.72
C PRO A 488 -22.20 9.57 14.09
N VAL A 489 -21.97 10.75 14.67
CA VAL A 489 -21.31 10.95 15.98
C VAL A 489 -22.33 10.86 17.11
#